data_b4de0d90f7fe2f587650d5ec5bdf13d2
#
_entry.id   b4de0d90f7fe2f587650d5ec5bdf13d2
#
_cell.length_a   1.000
_cell.length_b   1.000
_cell.length_c   1.000
_cell.angle_alpha   90.00
_cell.angle_beta   90.00
_cell.angle_gamma   90.00
#
_symmetry.space_group_name_H-M   'P 1'
#
loop_
_entity.id
_entity.type
_entity.pdbx_description
1 polymer ?
#
loop_
_entity_poly.entity_id
_entity_poly.type
_entity_poly.pdbx_seq_one_letter_code
_entity_poly.pdbx_strand_id
1 'polypeptide(L)'
;MNRETELAYLAGVFDGEGSMGMWSKGKDKNKGFRLQVEMADGDVVLRFMTYFLKGSLTARHRDEKYKIMYAWRVNGEEAKVVAREMLPHLSRRRQAQFAEVMAQQ
;
A
#
# COMPACT_ATOMS: atom_id res chain seq x y z
N MET A 1 -7.79 12.91 -15.65
CA MET A 1 -8.37 12.66 -14.32
C MET A 1 -7.67 13.55 -13.31
N ASN A 2 -8.41 14.25 -12.44
CA ASN A 2 -7.76 15.13 -11.47
C ASN A 2 -7.20 14.33 -10.29
N ARG A 3 -6.40 14.99 -9.46
CA ARG A 3 -5.72 14.33 -8.33
C ARG A 3 -6.70 13.73 -7.34
N GLU A 4 -7.79 14.42 -7.04
CA GLU A 4 -8.75 13.95 -6.06
C GLU A 4 -9.47 12.69 -6.53
N THR A 5 -9.85 12.66 -7.80
CA THR A 5 -10.48 11.47 -8.40
C THR A 5 -9.50 10.29 -8.42
N GLU A 6 -8.24 10.55 -8.75
CA GLU A 6 -7.22 9.51 -8.76
C GLU A 6 -6.98 8.98 -7.35
N LEU A 7 -6.90 9.86 -6.36
CA LEU A 7 -6.73 9.45 -4.97
C LEU A 7 -7.88 8.56 -4.50
N ALA A 8 -9.12 8.96 -4.81
CA ALA A 8 -10.29 8.17 -4.45
C ALA A 8 -10.27 6.78 -5.11
N TYR A 9 -9.86 6.72 -6.38
CA TYR A 9 -9.73 5.44 -7.09
C TYR A 9 -8.69 4.56 -6.42
N LEU A 10 -7.50 5.10 -6.14
CA LEU A 10 -6.41 4.33 -5.53
C LEU A 10 -6.79 3.86 -4.13
N ALA A 11 -7.45 4.72 -3.35
CA ALA A 11 -7.92 4.34 -2.02
C ALA A 11 -8.92 3.18 -2.12
N GLY A 12 -9.80 3.20 -3.12
CA GLY A 12 -10.75 2.11 -3.35
C GLY A 12 -10.05 0.81 -3.70
N VAL A 13 -9.03 0.86 -4.56
CA VAL A 13 -8.22 -0.31 -4.89
C VAL A 13 -7.52 -0.82 -3.63
N PHE A 14 -6.92 0.08 -2.85
CA PHE A 14 -6.24 -0.29 -1.61
C PHE A 14 -7.21 -0.94 -0.62
N ASP A 15 -8.43 -0.44 -0.55
CA ASP A 15 -9.46 -0.97 0.34
C ASP A 15 -9.67 -2.46 0.11
N GLY A 16 -9.69 -2.89 -1.16
CA GLY A 16 -9.93 -4.30 -1.51
C GLY A 16 -8.67 -5.15 -1.62
N GLU A 17 -7.58 -4.58 -2.12
CA GLU A 17 -6.38 -5.34 -2.50
C GLU A 17 -5.15 -5.02 -1.66
N GLY A 18 -5.19 -3.96 -0.87
CA GLY A 18 -4.03 -3.52 -0.12
C GLY A 18 -3.85 -4.24 1.20
N SER A 19 -2.67 -4.08 1.77
CA SER A 19 -2.41 -4.50 3.14
C SER A 19 -1.66 -3.40 3.88
N MET A 20 -1.92 -3.30 5.18
CA MET A 20 -1.21 -2.36 6.04
C MET A 20 -0.92 -3.04 7.36
N GLY A 21 0.21 -2.70 7.96
CA GLY A 21 0.58 -3.29 9.22
C GLY A 21 1.99 -2.92 9.63
N MET A 22 2.44 -3.56 10.70
CA MET A 22 3.81 -3.39 11.19
C MET A 22 4.64 -4.54 10.66
N TRP A 23 5.77 -4.21 10.08
CA TRP A 23 6.70 -5.19 9.52
C TRP A 23 8.07 -5.02 10.15
N SER A 24 8.76 -6.13 10.38
CA SER A 24 10.16 -6.12 10.77
C SER A 24 10.99 -6.80 9.70
N LYS A 25 12.22 -6.33 9.50
CA LYS A 25 13.18 -6.96 8.59
C LYS A 25 14.00 -7.98 9.37
N GLY A 26 13.82 -9.26 9.04
CA GLY A 26 14.64 -10.33 9.60
C GLY A 26 14.70 -10.33 11.11
N LYS A 27 15.91 -10.23 11.67
CA LYS A 27 16.15 -10.28 13.12
C LYS A 27 15.99 -8.92 13.80
N ASP A 28 15.70 -7.88 13.06
CA ASP A 28 15.51 -6.55 13.63
C ASP A 28 14.22 -6.53 14.46
N LYS A 29 14.35 -6.13 15.71
CA LYS A 29 13.22 -6.04 16.64
C LYS A 29 12.36 -4.81 16.41
N ASN A 30 12.85 -3.85 15.63
CA ASN A 30 12.11 -2.64 15.33
C ASN A 30 11.17 -2.88 14.16
N LYS A 31 9.89 -2.78 14.45
CA LYS A 31 8.84 -2.91 13.43
C LYS A 31 8.55 -1.56 12.82
N GLY A 32 8.48 -1.52 11.51
CA GLY A 32 8.07 -0.33 10.77
C GLY A 32 6.69 -0.48 10.18
N PHE A 33 6.00 0.64 10.02
CA PHE A 33 4.72 0.65 9.35
C PHE A 33 4.92 0.42 7.85
N ARG A 34 4.05 -0.36 7.23
CA ARG A 34 4.14 -0.66 5.80
C ARG A 34 2.76 -0.69 5.17
N LEU A 35 2.69 -0.13 3.97
CA LEU A 35 1.57 -0.33 3.06
C LEU A 35 2.07 -1.12 1.86
N GLN A 36 1.21 -1.99 1.33
CA GLN A 36 1.54 -2.79 0.16
C GLN A 36 0.31 -3.05 -0.68
N VAL A 37 0.48 -3.00 -2.00
CA VAL A 37 -0.51 -3.48 -2.96
C VAL A 37 0.21 -4.42 -3.90
N GLU A 38 -0.31 -5.64 -4.06
CA GLU A 38 0.26 -6.63 -4.96
C GLU A 38 -0.84 -7.18 -5.84
N MET A 39 -0.67 -7.07 -7.16
CA MET A 39 -1.67 -7.47 -8.14
C MET A 39 -1.00 -7.90 -9.44
N ALA A 40 -1.70 -8.71 -10.22
CA ALA A 40 -1.28 -9.02 -11.58
C ALA A 40 -1.46 -7.82 -12.52
N ASP A 41 -2.33 -6.87 -12.16
CA ASP A 41 -2.60 -5.68 -12.95
C ASP A 41 -1.52 -4.62 -12.71
N GLY A 42 -0.37 -4.77 -13.36
CA GLY A 42 0.77 -3.90 -13.15
C GLY A 42 0.51 -2.43 -13.46
N ASP A 43 -0.40 -2.16 -14.39
CA ASP A 43 -0.81 -0.79 -14.72
C ASP A 43 -1.48 -0.10 -13.53
N VAL A 44 -2.29 -0.85 -12.76
CA VAL A 44 -2.95 -0.31 -11.56
C VAL A 44 -1.90 -0.06 -10.46
N VAL A 45 -0.99 -1.03 -10.26
CA VAL A 45 0.06 -0.91 -9.25
C VAL A 45 0.95 0.30 -9.54
N LEU A 46 1.29 0.51 -10.84
CA LEU A 46 2.10 1.65 -11.26
C LEU A 46 1.43 2.99 -10.91
N ARG A 47 0.10 3.05 -10.93
CA ARG A 47 -0.63 4.29 -10.61
C ARG A 47 -0.37 4.73 -9.17
N PHE A 48 -0.21 3.80 -8.24
CA PHE A 48 0.16 4.15 -6.86
C PHE A 48 1.51 4.87 -6.80
N MET A 49 2.50 4.31 -7.48
CA MET A 49 3.83 4.93 -7.51
C MET A 49 3.80 6.30 -8.18
N THR A 50 3.08 6.41 -9.30
CA THR A 50 2.98 7.65 -10.05
C THR A 50 2.28 8.76 -9.25
N TYR A 51 1.22 8.39 -8.52
CA TYR A 51 0.48 9.37 -7.74
C TYR A 51 1.25 9.84 -6.51
N PHE A 52 1.72 8.89 -5.70
CA PHE A 52 2.31 9.22 -4.40
C PHE A 52 3.79 9.60 -4.51
N LEU A 53 4.48 9.13 -5.54
CA LEU A 53 5.93 9.35 -5.75
C LEU A 53 6.76 8.89 -4.54
N LYS A 54 6.29 7.87 -3.86
CA LYS A 54 6.92 7.28 -2.68
C LYS A 54 6.84 5.77 -2.79
N GLY A 55 7.80 5.10 -2.19
CA GLY A 55 7.81 3.65 -2.17
C GLY A 55 8.64 3.05 -3.29
N SER A 56 8.44 1.77 -3.52
CA SER A 56 9.16 1.02 -4.54
C SER A 56 8.23 0.08 -5.28
N LEU A 57 8.61 -0.22 -6.52
CA LEU A 57 7.92 -1.18 -7.36
C LEU A 57 8.78 -2.41 -7.53
N THR A 58 8.17 -3.58 -7.44
CA THR A 58 8.83 -4.85 -7.72
C THR A 58 7.93 -5.71 -8.59
N ALA A 59 8.53 -6.66 -9.30
CA ALA A 59 7.80 -7.65 -10.07
C ALA A 59 8.33 -9.01 -9.67
N ARG A 60 7.42 -9.95 -9.50
CA ARG A 60 7.78 -11.30 -9.06
C ARG A 60 7.10 -12.33 -9.96
N HIS A 61 7.89 -13.25 -10.45
CA HIS A 61 7.42 -14.36 -11.29
C HIS A 61 7.79 -15.66 -10.60
N ARG A 62 6.78 -16.38 -10.12
CA ARG A 62 7.00 -17.62 -9.36
C ARG A 62 7.54 -18.75 -10.22
N ASP A 63 6.86 -19.02 -11.32
CA ASP A 63 7.28 -19.94 -12.37
C ASP A 63 6.45 -19.67 -13.62
N GLU A 64 6.71 -20.42 -14.70
CA GLU A 64 6.05 -20.17 -16.00
C GLU A 64 4.53 -20.36 -15.98
N LYS A 65 4.00 -21.06 -14.98
CA LYS A 65 2.56 -21.33 -14.87
C LYS A 65 1.80 -20.17 -14.24
N TYR A 66 2.48 -19.26 -13.55
CA TYR A 66 1.82 -18.20 -12.79
C TYR A 66 2.06 -16.85 -13.41
N LYS A 67 1.08 -15.97 -13.26
CA LYS A 67 1.21 -14.59 -13.73
C LYS A 67 2.30 -13.86 -12.96
N ILE A 68 2.91 -12.89 -13.62
CA ILE A 68 3.79 -11.95 -12.94
C ILE A 68 2.94 -11.13 -11.98
N MET A 69 3.38 -11.04 -10.73
CA MET A 69 2.75 -10.20 -9.72
C MET A 69 3.58 -8.94 -9.54
N TYR A 70 2.91 -7.82 -9.55
CA TYR A 70 3.55 -6.52 -9.34
C TYR A 70 3.20 -6.02 -7.95
N ALA A 71 4.17 -5.42 -7.27
CA ALA A 71 3.95 -4.91 -5.93
C ALA A 71 4.47 -3.49 -5.81
N TRP A 72 3.68 -2.66 -5.12
CA TRP A 72 4.10 -1.35 -4.65
C TRP A 72 4.13 -1.42 -3.13
N ARG A 73 5.25 -1.00 -2.55
CA ARG A 73 5.43 -0.99 -1.10
C ARG A 73 5.97 0.35 -0.67
N VAL A 74 5.45 0.84 0.45
CA VAL A 74 5.95 2.05 1.07
C VAL A 74 6.05 1.80 2.56
N ASN A 75 7.16 2.26 3.16
CA ASN A 75 7.52 1.95 4.55
C ASN A 75 7.68 3.20 5.38
N GLY A 76 7.56 3.05 6.69
CA GLY A 76 7.94 4.06 7.68
C GLY A 76 7.07 5.30 7.64
N GLU A 77 7.71 6.44 7.83
CA GLU A 77 6.99 7.72 7.88
C GLU A 77 6.31 8.05 6.56
N GLU A 78 6.92 7.69 5.43
CA GLU A 78 6.29 7.89 4.12
C GLU A 78 5.00 7.11 4.01
N ALA A 79 4.97 5.87 4.54
CA ALA A 79 3.76 5.06 4.53
C ALA A 79 2.64 5.70 5.36
N LYS A 80 2.99 6.33 6.48
CA LYS A 80 2.01 7.03 7.32
C LYS A 80 1.41 8.21 6.58
N VAL A 81 2.23 8.97 5.86
CA VAL A 81 1.76 10.11 5.06
C VAL A 81 0.79 9.62 3.99
N VAL A 82 1.16 8.57 3.26
CA VAL A 82 0.31 8.00 2.21
C VAL A 82 -1.02 7.49 2.80
N ALA A 83 -0.95 6.78 3.92
CA ALA A 83 -2.15 6.25 4.57
C ALA A 83 -3.09 7.38 4.98
N ARG A 84 -2.55 8.47 5.54
CA ARG A 84 -3.38 9.60 5.94
C ARG A 84 -4.03 10.30 4.76
N GLU A 85 -3.35 10.37 3.62
CA GLU A 85 -3.96 10.93 2.42
C GLU A 85 -5.13 10.09 1.93
N MET A 86 -5.00 8.75 1.98
CA MET A 86 -6.07 7.85 1.55
C MET A 86 -7.22 7.74 2.55
N LEU A 87 -6.94 8.02 3.83
CA LEU A 87 -7.83 7.70 4.94
C LEU A 87 -9.28 8.16 4.75
N PRO A 88 -9.56 9.43 4.31
CA PRO A 88 -10.93 9.87 4.12
C PRO A 88 -11.71 9.07 3.08
N HIS A 89 -11.02 8.37 2.19
CA HIS A 89 -11.64 7.59 1.11
C HIS A 89 -11.68 6.09 1.41
N LEU A 90 -11.11 5.67 2.54
CA LEU A 90 -11.08 4.25 2.90
C LEU A 90 -12.35 3.85 3.63
N SER A 91 -12.64 2.55 3.61
CA SER A 91 -13.76 2.00 4.37
C SER A 91 -13.53 2.18 5.87
N ARG A 92 -14.63 2.06 6.64
CA ARG A 92 -14.54 2.13 8.11
C ARG A 92 -13.61 1.06 8.66
N ARG A 93 -13.61 -0.12 8.04
CA ARG A 93 -12.72 -1.23 8.43
C ARG A 93 -11.26 -0.82 8.33
N ARG A 94 -10.89 -0.19 7.21
CA ARG A 94 -9.51 0.27 6.99
C ARG A 94 -9.14 1.43 7.90
N GLN A 95 -10.09 2.35 8.12
CA GLN A 95 -9.85 3.45 9.05
C GLN A 95 -9.58 2.94 10.46
N ALA A 96 -10.36 1.95 10.91
CA ALA A 96 -10.16 1.33 12.20
C ALA A 96 -8.82 0.58 12.27
N GLN A 97 -8.45 -0.12 11.19
CA GLN A 97 -7.17 -0.82 11.10
C GLN A 97 -6.00 0.16 11.24
N PHE A 98 -6.08 1.29 10.55
CA PHE A 98 -5.03 2.31 10.64
C PHE A 98 -4.90 2.84 12.06
N ALA A 99 -6.03 3.16 12.70
CA ALA A 99 -6.02 3.67 14.07
C ALA A 99 -5.41 2.65 15.03
N GLU A 100 -5.74 1.37 14.86
CA GLU A 100 -5.18 0.30 15.69
C GLU A 100 -3.68 0.15 15.51
N VAL A 101 -3.21 0.18 14.26
CA VAL A 101 -1.78 0.06 13.98
C VAL A 101 -1.02 1.26 14.54
N MET A 102 -1.58 2.46 14.42
CA MET A 102 -0.93 3.66 14.98
C MET A 102 -0.85 3.60 16.49
N ALA A 103 -1.84 3.00 17.15
CA ALA A 103 -1.83 2.86 18.61
C ALA A 103 -0.77 1.89 19.12
N GLN A 104 -0.21 1.04 18.25
CA GLN A 104 0.85 0.08 18.59
C GLN A 104 2.25 0.69 18.54
N GLN A 105 2.38 1.94 18.15
CA GLN A 105 3.67 2.60 18.03
C GLN A 105 4.11 3.32 19.28
#